data_2b7f5495ed65191bea629b058c45c495
#
_entry.id   2b7f5495ed65191bea629b058c45c495
#
_cell.length_a   1.000
_cell.length_b   1.000
_cell.length_c   1.000
_cell.angle_alpha   90.00
_cell.angle_beta   90.00
_cell.angle_gamma   90.00
#
_symmetry.space_group_name_H-M   'P 1'
#
loop_
_entity.id
_entity.type
_entity.pdbx_description
1 polymer ?
#
loop_
_entity_poly.entity_id
_entity_poly.type
_entity_poly.pdbx_seq_one_letter_code
_entity_poly.pdbx_strand_id
1 'polypeptide(L)'
;DTEKDYGEVYVYPAGFSNGDIPQERSKTESQNIRLNSVSNKGRSVCFRVESGRYFTLKEYTSSEKNTQYVLTHVSHTFKNEEYQNYFESIPITHPFSFENKFEAPRVYGTHSAFVVGPPGEEIWTDNYGRIKVKFQWDRTGTTDENCSCWLRVSQSWADAGWGNLFIPRIGQEVLVSYIDGDPDRPVVTGSVYNSENNSPVSLPVNQTQSVIRTKPFSKVTVDDTSGEFVTDLSQM
;
A
#
# COMPACT_ATOMS: atom_id res chain seq x y z
N ASP A 1 15.19 -25.57 26.69
CA ASP A 1 14.35 -24.37 26.43
C ASP A 1 13.05 -24.84 25.81
N THR A 2 12.04 -25.02 26.64
CA THR A 2 10.68 -25.25 26.17
C THR A 2 10.16 -23.90 25.65
N GLU A 3 10.35 -23.63 24.37
CA GLU A 3 9.60 -22.59 23.69
C GLU A 3 8.12 -22.94 23.84
N LYS A 4 7.40 -22.17 24.62
CA LYS A 4 5.94 -22.26 24.65
C LYS A 4 5.47 -21.92 23.26
N ASP A 5 4.90 -22.89 22.59
CA ASP A 5 4.26 -22.72 21.29
C ASP A 5 3.02 -21.83 21.49
N TYR A 6 3.13 -20.57 21.09
CA TYR A 6 2.02 -19.60 21.13
C TYR A 6 1.12 -19.69 19.90
N GLY A 7 1.34 -20.68 19.02
CA GLY A 7 0.64 -20.83 17.76
C GLY A 7 1.21 -19.92 16.67
N GLU A 8 0.56 -19.93 15.51
CA GLU A 8 0.89 -19.12 14.34
C GLU A 8 0.01 -17.88 14.28
N VAL A 9 0.62 -16.72 14.05
CA VAL A 9 -0.10 -15.47 13.72
C VAL A 9 0.21 -15.09 12.28
N TYR A 10 -0.81 -15.15 11.44
CA TYR A 10 -0.72 -14.80 10.03
C TYR A 10 -1.32 -13.42 9.77
N VAL A 11 -0.55 -12.53 9.11
CA VAL A 11 -0.99 -11.17 8.76
C VAL A 11 -0.82 -10.95 7.25
N TYR A 12 -1.94 -10.65 6.57
CA TYR A 12 -1.96 -10.26 5.15
C TYR A 12 -2.98 -9.13 4.90
N PRO A 13 -2.64 -8.12 4.10
CA PRO A 13 -1.34 -7.80 3.54
C PRO A 13 -0.38 -7.26 4.61
N ALA A 14 0.89 -7.64 4.53
CA ALA A 14 1.89 -7.25 5.53
C ALA A 14 2.58 -5.91 5.24
N GLY A 15 2.27 -5.27 4.10
CA GLY A 15 2.71 -3.92 3.73
C GLY A 15 4.20 -3.79 3.39
N PHE A 16 4.83 -4.85 2.86
CA PHE A 16 6.22 -4.81 2.38
C PHE A 16 6.39 -5.66 1.10
N SER A 17 7.39 -5.30 0.29
CA SER A 17 7.72 -5.98 -0.97
C SER A 17 9.14 -6.54 -1.03
N ASN A 18 10.04 -6.23 -0.09
CA ASN A 18 11.44 -6.63 -0.10
C ASN A 18 11.78 -7.64 1.00
N GLY A 19 12.69 -8.58 0.71
CA GLY A 19 12.94 -9.79 1.48
C GLY A 19 13.50 -9.64 2.91
N ASP A 20 14.18 -8.54 3.26
CA ASP A 20 14.83 -8.40 4.59
C ASP A 20 13.87 -7.81 5.66
N ILE A 21 12.95 -6.95 5.24
CA ILE A 21 11.96 -6.30 6.11
C ILE A 21 10.99 -7.30 6.77
N PRO A 22 10.54 -8.38 6.09
CA PRO A 22 9.66 -9.38 6.67
C PRO A 22 10.20 -10.05 7.93
N GLN A 23 11.50 -10.39 7.95
CA GLN A 23 12.10 -11.10 9.08
C GLN A 23 12.19 -10.21 10.31
N GLU A 24 12.60 -8.95 10.16
CA GLU A 24 12.65 -8.00 11.27
C GLU A 24 11.25 -7.71 11.83
N ARG A 25 10.26 -7.53 10.95
CA ARG A 25 8.89 -7.28 11.36
C ARG A 25 8.26 -8.48 12.05
N SER A 26 8.44 -9.68 11.51
CA SER A 26 7.99 -10.93 12.14
C SER A 26 8.62 -11.13 13.52
N LYS A 27 9.91 -10.84 13.67
CA LYS A 27 10.60 -10.88 14.96
C LYS A 27 10.00 -9.86 15.94
N THR A 28 9.77 -8.63 15.50
CA THR A 28 9.19 -7.57 16.33
C THR A 28 7.77 -7.91 16.77
N GLU A 29 6.92 -8.42 15.87
CA GLU A 29 5.57 -8.86 16.20
C GLU A 29 5.56 -10.05 17.17
N SER A 30 6.42 -11.02 16.95
CA SER A 30 6.60 -12.15 17.89
C SER A 30 7.03 -11.67 19.28
N GLN A 31 7.91 -10.68 19.36
CA GLN A 31 8.31 -10.07 20.62
C GLN A 31 7.14 -9.33 21.29
N ASN A 32 6.34 -8.57 20.53
CA ASN A 32 5.18 -7.85 21.05
C ASN A 32 4.12 -8.77 21.62
N ILE A 33 3.83 -9.89 20.94
CA ILE A 33 2.91 -10.91 21.46
C ILE A 33 3.39 -11.47 22.80
N ARG A 34 4.69 -11.74 22.91
CA ARG A 34 5.31 -12.26 24.15
C ARG A 34 5.31 -11.21 25.27
N LEU A 35 5.37 -9.90 24.96
CA LEU A 35 5.34 -8.85 25.98
C LEU A 35 4.06 -8.89 26.81
N ASN A 36 2.92 -9.21 26.22
CA ASN A 36 1.65 -9.32 26.94
C ASN A 36 1.67 -10.38 28.05
N SER A 37 2.49 -11.44 27.92
CA SER A 37 2.62 -12.50 28.92
C SER A 37 3.57 -12.14 30.07
N VAL A 38 4.44 -11.15 29.90
CA VAL A 38 5.43 -10.72 30.90
C VAL A 38 5.16 -9.33 31.47
N SER A 39 4.08 -8.68 31.05
CA SER A 39 3.70 -7.37 31.56
C SER A 39 3.26 -7.45 33.03
N ASN A 40 3.66 -6.48 33.82
CA ASN A 40 3.27 -6.32 35.21
C ASN A 40 2.54 -5.00 35.40
N LYS A 41 1.52 -5.03 36.26
CA LYS A 41 0.74 -3.84 36.62
C LYS A 41 1.01 -3.48 38.07
N GLY A 42 1.17 -2.20 38.34
CA GLY A 42 1.45 -1.70 39.67
C GLY A 42 0.73 -0.41 39.99
N ARG A 43 0.76 -0.05 41.27
CA ARG A 43 0.22 1.20 41.81
C ARG A 43 1.27 1.84 42.68
N SER A 44 1.37 3.18 42.62
CA SER A 44 2.31 3.93 43.42
C SER A 44 1.75 5.31 43.77
N VAL A 45 2.31 5.89 44.81
CA VAL A 45 2.09 7.29 45.18
C VAL A 45 3.31 8.18 44.84
N CYS A 46 4.32 7.61 44.20
CA CYS A 46 5.49 8.35 43.78
C CYS A 46 5.18 9.16 42.50
N PHE A 47 5.22 10.47 42.58
CA PHE A 47 4.93 11.39 41.48
C PHE A 47 6.02 11.43 40.38
N ARG A 48 7.17 10.81 40.61
CA ARG A 48 8.30 10.72 39.66
C ARG A 48 8.25 9.51 38.73
N VAL A 49 7.19 8.74 38.80
CA VAL A 49 6.97 7.60 37.91
C VAL A 49 6.59 8.10 36.53
N GLU A 50 7.40 7.82 35.50
CA GLU A 50 7.20 8.29 34.13
C GLU A 50 7.41 7.12 33.16
N SER A 51 6.65 7.11 32.08
CA SER A 51 6.84 6.16 30.97
C SER A 51 8.24 6.30 30.36
N GLY A 52 8.87 5.16 30.02
CA GLY A 52 10.24 5.13 29.51
C GLY A 52 11.34 5.15 30.59
N ARG A 53 10.98 5.33 31.86
CA ARG A 53 11.90 5.20 32.99
C ARG A 53 11.98 3.76 33.47
N TYR A 54 13.02 3.43 34.20
CA TYR A 54 13.19 2.13 34.85
C TYR A 54 13.20 2.26 36.36
N PHE A 55 12.76 1.19 37.04
CA PHE A 55 12.87 1.03 38.50
C PHE A 55 13.35 -0.36 38.84
N THR A 56 13.87 -0.52 40.05
CA THR A 56 14.28 -1.82 40.57
C THR A 56 13.28 -2.25 41.64
N LEU A 57 12.62 -3.37 41.45
CA LEU A 57 11.79 -3.99 42.47
C LEU A 57 12.70 -4.78 43.42
N LYS A 58 12.49 -4.60 44.75
CA LYS A 58 13.22 -5.28 45.78
C LYS A 58 12.24 -5.81 46.82
N GLU A 59 12.64 -6.85 47.54
CA GLU A 59 11.91 -7.40 48.68
C GLU A 59 10.49 -7.91 48.33
N TYR A 60 10.28 -8.26 47.08
CA TYR A 60 9.05 -8.92 46.67
C TYR A 60 9.09 -10.40 47.08
N THR A 61 7.93 -10.97 47.42
CA THR A 61 7.78 -12.34 47.94
C THR A 61 8.40 -13.42 47.04
N SER A 62 8.33 -13.22 45.71
CA SER A 62 9.03 -14.07 44.74
C SER A 62 10.36 -13.41 44.37
N SER A 63 11.46 -14.04 44.73
CA SER A 63 12.81 -13.53 44.46
C SER A 63 13.10 -13.33 42.97
N GLU A 64 12.50 -14.13 42.10
CA GLU A 64 12.63 -14.04 40.63
C GLU A 64 12.10 -12.74 40.08
N LYS A 65 11.14 -12.09 40.76
CA LYS A 65 10.57 -10.80 40.37
C LYS A 65 11.37 -9.59 40.88
N ASN A 66 12.39 -9.82 41.74
CA ASN A 66 13.27 -8.74 42.22
C ASN A 66 14.31 -8.39 41.18
N THR A 67 13.89 -7.64 40.17
CA THR A 67 14.72 -7.22 39.01
C THR A 67 14.40 -5.80 38.58
N GLN A 68 15.06 -5.33 37.53
CA GLN A 68 14.76 -4.05 36.92
C GLN A 68 13.62 -4.17 35.91
N TYR A 69 12.75 -3.17 35.95
CA TYR A 69 11.60 -3.05 35.07
C TYR A 69 11.61 -1.71 34.33
N VAL A 70 11.18 -1.69 33.09
CA VAL A 70 10.89 -0.50 32.31
C VAL A 70 9.41 -0.19 32.38
N LEU A 71 9.07 1.07 32.66
CA LEU A 71 7.69 1.56 32.69
C LEU A 71 7.21 1.80 31.25
N THR A 72 6.21 1.06 30.81
CA THR A 72 5.65 1.15 29.47
C THR A 72 4.47 2.12 29.38
N HIS A 73 3.65 2.14 30.44
CA HIS A 73 2.52 3.05 30.55
C HIS A 73 2.38 3.55 31.97
N VAL A 74 2.03 4.84 32.14
CA VAL A 74 1.74 5.45 33.44
C VAL A 74 0.52 6.34 33.33
N SER A 75 -0.42 6.17 34.27
CA SER A 75 -1.59 7.01 34.41
C SER A 75 -1.57 7.67 35.78
N HIS A 76 -1.58 9.00 35.83
CA HIS A 76 -1.59 9.77 37.06
C HIS A 76 -3.01 10.23 37.38
N THR A 77 -3.42 10.08 38.62
CA THR A 77 -4.73 10.53 39.09
C THR A 77 -4.55 11.37 40.36
N PHE A 78 -5.12 12.57 40.36
CA PHE A 78 -5.21 13.43 41.51
C PHE A 78 -6.68 13.71 41.79
N LYS A 79 -7.19 13.29 42.96
CA LYS A 79 -8.57 13.47 43.35
C LYS A 79 -8.68 13.65 44.86
N ASN A 80 -9.45 14.64 45.30
CA ASN A 80 -9.67 14.92 46.72
C ASN A 80 -8.38 15.06 47.54
N GLU A 81 -7.38 15.79 46.98
CA GLU A 81 -6.08 15.99 47.58
C GLU A 81 -5.19 14.74 47.70
N GLU A 82 -5.66 13.59 47.18
CA GLU A 82 -4.92 12.36 47.13
C GLU A 82 -4.32 12.15 45.74
N TYR A 83 -3.04 11.83 45.70
CA TYR A 83 -2.32 11.48 44.48
C TYR A 83 -2.07 9.97 44.42
N GLN A 84 -2.31 9.41 43.25
CA GLN A 84 -2.04 8.01 42.94
C GLN A 84 -1.69 7.84 41.47
N ASN A 85 -0.81 6.90 41.15
CA ASN A 85 -0.61 6.46 39.78
C ASN A 85 -0.76 4.95 39.63
N TYR A 86 -1.13 4.58 38.42
CA TYR A 86 -1.13 3.21 37.94
C TYR A 86 -0.12 3.10 36.82
N PHE A 87 0.64 2.04 36.80
CA PHE A 87 1.65 1.82 35.78
C PHE A 87 1.64 0.39 35.26
N GLU A 88 2.09 0.25 34.01
CA GLU A 88 2.45 -1.03 33.41
C GLU A 88 3.96 -1.06 33.19
N SER A 89 4.56 -2.23 33.36
CA SER A 89 5.99 -2.41 33.25
C SER A 89 6.35 -3.79 32.73
N ILE A 90 7.53 -3.91 32.13
CA ILE A 90 8.11 -5.17 31.66
C ILE A 90 9.52 -5.33 32.25
N PRO A 91 10.03 -6.55 32.44
CA PRO A 91 11.42 -6.73 32.82
C PRO A 91 12.36 -6.15 31.76
N ILE A 92 13.44 -5.47 32.21
CA ILE A 92 14.40 -4.81 31.30
C ILE A 92 15.11 -5.80 30.36
N THR A 93 15.12 -7.07 30.69
CA THR A 93 15.70 -8.15 29.87
C THR A 93 14.87 -8.49 28.63
N HIS A 94 13.62 -8.00 28.56
CA HIS A 94 12.76 -8.22 27.41
C HIS A 94 12.85 -7.04 26.45
N PRO A 95 13.08 -7.27 25.15
CA PRO A 95 13.05 -6.21 24.17
C PRO A 95 11.66 -5.59 24.10
N PHE A 96 11.60 -4.27 24.14
CA PHE A 96 10.37 -3.51 24.05
C PHE A 96 10.25 -2.84 22.68
N SER A 97 9.13 -3.06 22.02
CA SER A 97 8.74 -2.28 20.87
C SER A 97 7.30 -1.79 21.05
N PHE A 98 7.00 -0.61 20.51
CA PHE A 98 5.62 -0.11 20.53
C PHE A 98 4.78 -0.92 19.54
N GLU A 99 3.61 -1.36 20.03
CA GLU A 99 2.58 -1.89 19.15
C GLU A 99 2.13 -0.78 18.18
N ASN A 100 2.17 -1.08 16.89
CA ASN A 100 1.64 -0.15 15.90
C ASN A 100 0.10 -0.22 15.95
N LYS A 101 -0.52 0.73 16.64
CA LYS A 101 -1.98 0.83 16.77
C LYS A 101 -2.67 1.56 15.62
N PHE A 102 -1.89 2.12 14.71
CA PHE A 102 -2.43 2.88 13.58
C PHE A 102 -2.60 1.97 12.38
N GLU A 103 -3.79 1.96 11.83
CA GLU A 103 -4.03 1.33 10.54
C GLU A 103 -3.33 2.13 9.44
N ALA A 104 -2.66 1.43 8.53
CA ALA A 104 -2.09 2.06 7.35
C ALA A 104 -3.21 2.68 6.50
N PRO A 105 -2.99 3.88 5.93
CA PRO A 105 -3.99 4.50 5.06
C PRO A 105 -4.28 3.58 3.87
N ARG A 106 -5.56 3.47 3.50
CA ARG A 106 -6.01 2.66 2.38
C ARG A 106 -6.78 3.50 1.38
N VAL A 107 -6.54 3.24 0.12
CA VAL A 107 -7.30 3.82 -0.99
C VAL A 107 -8.36 2.82 -1.42
N TYR A 108 -9.63 3.20 -1.22
CA TYR A 108 -10.77 2.40 -1.65
C TYR A 108 -11.26 2.94 -3.00
N GLY A 109 -11.22 2.07 -4.03
CA GLY A 109 -11.71 2.42 -5.36
C GLY A 109 -10.60 2.75 -6.36
N THR A 110 -11.02 3.20 -7.53
CA THR A 110 -10.16 3.50 -8.67
C THR A 110 -10.12 5.01 -8.89
N HIS A 111 -8.93 5.54 -9.17
CA HIS A 111 -8.74 6.94 -9.52
C HIS A 111 -8.53 7.09 -11.02
N SER A 112 -9.02 8.19 -11.60
CA SER A 112 -8.67 8.63 -12.94
C SER A 112 -7.40 9.48 -12.89
N ALA A 113 -6.53 9.31 -13.90
CA ALA A 113 -5.31 10.06 -14.03
C ALA A 113 -4.95 10.24 -15.52
N PHE A 114 -4.12 11.22 -15.83
CA PHE A 114 -3.60 11.44 -17.20
C PHE A 114 -2.15 11.00 -17.30
N VAL A 115 -1.80 10.32 -18.40
CA VAL A 115 -0.43 9.92 -18.68
C VAL A 115 0.41 11.14 -18.94
N VAL A 116 1.59 11.21 -18.33
CA VAL A 116 2.53 12.34 -18.45
C VAL A 116 3.94 11.87 -18.77
N GLY A 117 4.77 12.79 -19.24
CA GLY A 117 6.17 12.55 -19.55
C GLY A 117 6.89 13.84 -19.92
N PRO A 118 8.15 13.77 -20.38
CA PRO A 118 8.93 14.93 -20.80
C PRO A 118 8.27 15.70 -21.93
N PRO A 119 8.45 17.01 -22.00
CA PRO A 119 7.94 17.83 -23.09
C PRO A 119 8.46 17.36 -24.45
N GLY A 120 7.56 17.22 -25.42
CA GLY A 120 7.88 16.81 -26.79
C GLY A 120 7.84 15.31 -27.04
N GLU A 121 7.75 14.49 -25.99
CA GLU A 121 7.58 13.04 -26.11
C GLU A 121 6.10 12.65 -26.26
N GLU A 122 5.85 11.64 -27.07
CA GLU A 122 4.51 11.07 -27.25
C GLU A 122 4.32 9.81 -26.38
N ILE A 123 5.37 9.04 -26.22
CA ILE A 123 5.41 7.82 -25.42
C ILE A 123 6.58 7.92 -24.47
N TRP A 124 6.31 7.77 -23.19
CA TRP A 124 7.34 7.75 -22.16
C TRP A 124 7.18 6.53 -21.27
N THR A 125 8.13 5.60 -21.33
CA THR A 125 8.11 4.35 -20.60
C THR A 125 9.51 3.91 -20.19
N ASP A 126 9.61 3.10 -19.17
CA ASP A 126 10.85 2.46 -18.78
C ASP A 126 11.01 1.05 -19.42
N ASN A 127 12.09 0.34 -19.06
CA ASN A 127 12.40 -1.01 -19.57
C ASN A 127 11.34 -2.07 -19.22
N TYR A 128 10.41 -1.77 -18.31
CA TYR A 128 9.33 -2.67 -17.87
C TYR A 128 7.97 -2.28 -18.46
N GLY A 129 7.93 -1.30 -19.37
CA GLY A 129 6.66 -0.82 -19.92
C GLY A 129 5.81 -0.03 -18.92
N ARG A 130 6.41 0.50 -17.83
CA ARG A 130 5.72 1.33 -16.84
C ARG A 130 5.59 2.76 -17.37
N ILE A 131 4.57 3.45 -16.90
CA ILE A 131 4.27 4.83 -17.26
C ILE A 131 4.22 5.73 -16.03
N LYS A 132 4.20 7.03 -16.26
CA LYS A 132 3.95 8.03 -15.22
C LYS A 132 2.65 8.76 -15.49
N VAL A 133 1.98 9.15 -14.40
CA VAL A 133 0.67 9.77 -14.48
C VAL A 133 0.57 11.00 -13.59
N LYS A 134 -0.35 11.90 -13.93
CA LYS A 134 -0.81 12.98 -13.06
C LYS A 134 -2.23 12.67 -12.62
N PHE A 135 -2.42 12.56 -11.31
CA PHE A 135 -3.74 12.40 -10.74
C PHE A 135 -4.53 13.70 -10.76
N GLN A 136 -5.86 13.62 -10.88
CA GLN A 136 -6.71 14.81 -10.90
C GLN A 136 -6.69 15.61 -9.60
N TRP A 137 -6.43 14.95 -8.47
CA TRP A 137 -6.28 15.61 -7.17
C TRP A 137 -4.91 16.28 -6.96
N ASP A 138 -3.93 16.02 -7.84
CA ASP A 138 -2.61 16.63 -7.75
C ASP A 138 -2.66 18.11 -8.18
N ARG A 139 -2.43 19.00 -7.23
CA ARG A 139 -2.48 20.44 -7.37
C ARG A 139 -1.11 21.10 -7.57
N THR A 140 -0.05 20.33 -7.77
CA THR A 140 1.33 20.87 -7.88
C THR A 140 1.56 21.73 -9.11
N GLY A 141 0.65 21.71 -10.09
CA GLY A 141 0.76 22.53 -11.32
C GLY A 141 1.73 21.97 -12.36
N THR A 142 2.58 21.02 -12.03
CA THR A 142 3.46 20.31 -12.97
C THR A 142 2.69 19.28 -13.79
N THR A 143 3.10 19.07 -15.06
CA THR A 143 2.52 18.05 -15.96
C THR A 143 3.64 17.37 -16.72
N ASP A 144 4.69 16.98 -16.02
CA ASP A 144 5.89 16.37 -16.56
C ASP A 144 6.16 14.98 -15.96
N GLU A 145 7.30 14.42 -16.26
CA GLU A 145 7.75 13.11 -15.76
C GLU A 145 7.96 13.02 -14.25
N ASN A 146 7.81 14.12 -13.50
CA ASN A 146 8.02 14.16 -12.06
C ASN A 146 6.71 14.04 -11.24
N CYS A 147 5.55 13.95 -11.92
CA CYS A 147 4.24 13.91 -11.24
C CYS A 147 3.97 12.63 -10.43
N SER A 148 4.59 11.51 -10.79
CA SER A 148 4.39 10.25 -10.07
C SER A 148 5.64 9.36 -10.07
N CYS A 149 5.58 8.28 -9.28
CA CYS A 149 6.46 7.12 -9.49
C CYS A 149 6.12 6.42 -10.82
N TRP A 150 6.90 5.41 -11.19
CA TRP A 150 6.59 4.52 -12.31
C TRP A 150 5.46 3.54 -11.94
N LEU A 151 4.36 3.57 -12.71
CA LEU A 151 3.21 2.69 -12.54
C LEU A 151 3.25 1.55 -13.56
N ARG A 152 3.03 0.33 -13.09
CA ARG A 152 2.83 -0.82 -13.98
C ARG A 152 1.51 -0.67 -14.74
N VAL A 153 1.49 -1.14 -15.98
CA VAL A 153 0.28 -1.15 -16.82
C VAL A 153 -0.22 -2.58 -16.95
N SER A 154 -1.46 -2.80 -16.57
CA SER A 154 -2.14 -4.09 -16.78
C SER A 154 -2.32 -4.34 -18.27
N GLN A 155 -1.99 -5.54 -18.72
CA GLN A 155 -2.21 -6.02 -20.07
C GLN A 155 -3.25 -7.15 -20.02
N SER A 156 -3.99 -7.36 -21.11
CA SER A 156 -4.98 -8.45 -21.18
C SER A 156 -4.31 -9.83 -21.15
N TRP A 157 -3.03 -9.91 -21.54
CA TRP A 157 -2.26 -11.14 -21.57
C TRP A 157 -0.76 -10.81 -21.43
N ALA A 158 -0.07 -11.38 -20.43
CA ALA A 158 1.32 -11.06 -20.16
C ALA A 158 2.05 -12.23 -19.50
N ASP A 159 3.20 -12.60 -20.08
CA ASP A 159 4.13 -13.60 -19.52
C ASP A 159 5.54 -13.36 -20.05
N ALA A 160 6.48 -14.27 -19.75
CA ALA A 160 7.89 -14.17 -20.06
C ALA A 160 8.15 -14.18 -21.59
N GLY A 161 8.25 -12.99 -22.18
CA GLY A 161 8.61 -12.78 -23.59
C GLY A 161 7.44 -12.94 -24.58
N TRP A 162 6.19 -13.09 -24.11
CA TRP A 162 5.00 -13.17 -24.97
C TRP A 162 3.75 -12.57 -24.29
N GLY A 163 2.74 -12.22 -25.08
CA GLY A 163 1.51 -11.58 -24.63
C GLY A 163 1.13 -10.37 -25.46
N ASN A 164 0.27 -9.51 -24.92
CA ASN A 164 -0.11 -8.23 -25.51
C ASN A 164 0.63 -7.10 -24.82
N LEU A 165 1.04 -6.10 -25.58
CA LEU A 165 1.67 -4.90 -25.02
C LEU A 165 1.06 -3.64 -25.65
N PHE A 166 0.27 -2.92 -24.85
CA PHE A 166 -0.28 -1.62 -25.23
C PHE A 166 0.19 -0.59 -24.20
N ILE A 167 1.09 0.31 -24.61
CA ILE A 167 1.60 1.38 -23.75
C ILE A 167 0.69 2.59 -23.88
N PRO A 168 0.03 3.06 -22.82
CA PRO A 168 -0.71 4.31 -22.84
C PRO A 168 0.21 5.49 -23.14
N ARG A 169 -0.25 6.39 -24.01
CA ARG A 169 0.52 7.54 -24.48
C ARG A 169 0.22 8.77 -23.66
N ILE A 170 1.15 9.74 -23.67
CA ILE A 170 1.00 11.02 -22.98
C ILE A 170 -0.30 11.69 -23.41
N GLY A 171 -1.08 12.20 -22.44
CA GLY A 171 -2.39 12.81 -22.63
C GLY A 171 -3.57 11.84 -22.60
N GLN A 172 -3.35 10.52 -22.58
CA GLN A 172 -4.44 9.56 -22.41
C GLN A 172 -4.91 9.50 -20.97
N GLU A 173 -6.21 9.35 -20.80
CA GLU A 173 -6.81 9.11 -19.49
C GLU A 173 -6.78 7.61 -19.14
N VAL A 174 -6.28 7.32 -17.94
CA VAL A 174 -6.12 5.96 -17.44
C VAL A 174 -6.78 5.80 -16.07
N LEU A 175 -7.18 4.58 -15.77
CA LEU A 175 -7.71 4.19 -14.47
C LEU A 175 -6.60 3.56 -13.65
N VAL A 176 -6.44 4.03 -12.41
CA VAL A 176 -5.42 3.56 -11.47
C VAL A 176 -6.11 2.94 -10.26
N SER A 177 -5.83 1.66 -10.04
CA SER A 177 -6.23 0.93 -8.84
C SER A 177 -5.01 0.68 -7.95
N TYR A 178 -5.25 0.32 -6.69
CA TYR A 178 -4.20 0.12 -5.70
C TYR A 178 -4.26 -1.31 -5.18
N ILE A 179 -3.15 -2.03 -5.27
CA ILE A 179 -3.09 -3.42 -4.83
C ILE A 179 -3.28 -3.46 -3.31
N ASP A 180 -4.27 -4.23 -2.85
CA ASP A 180 -4.68 -4.33 -1.44
C ASP A 180 -5.09 -2.99 -0.81
N GLY A 181 -5.39 -1.98 -1.63
CA GLY A 181 -5.67 -0.62 -1.18
C GLY A 181 -4.44 0.17 -0.74
N ASP A 182 -3.24 -0.34 -0.96
CA ASP A 182 -1.99 0.30 -0.56
C ASP A 182 -1.64 1.46 -1.50
N PRO A 183 -1.60 2.72 -1.02
CA PRO A 183 -1.28 3.89 -1.83
C PRO A 183 0.10 3.81 -2.50
N ASP A 184 1.04 3.02 -1.95
CA ASP A 184 2.38 2.84 -2.49
C ASP A 184 2.45 1.76 -3.59
N ARG A 185 1.33 1.09 -3.88
CA ARG A 185 1.23 0.02 -4.88
C ARG A 185 0.21 0.30 -5.99
N PRO A 186 0.32 1.45 -6.70
CA PRO A 186 -0.58 1.79 -7.79
C PRO A 186 -0.33 0.92 -9.02
N VAL A 187 -1.42 0.59 -9.74
CA VAL A 187 -1.39 -0.14 -11.01
C VAL A 187 -2.41 0.49 -11.96
N VAL A 188 -2.01 0.78 -13.18
CA VAL A 188 -2.91 1.20 -14.25
C VAL A 188 -3.69 -0.03 -14.72
N THR A 189 -5.01 0.01 -14.58
CA THR A 189 -5.91 -1.14 -14.87
C THR A 189 -6.64 -1.00 -16.19
N GLY A 190 -6.61 0.18 -16.83
CA GLY A 190 -7.25 0.41 -18.12
C GLY A 190 -7.13 1.85 -18.59
N SER A 191 -7.62 2.10 -19.80
CA SER A 191 -7.76 3.43 -20.37
C SER A 191 -9.22 3.71 -20.68
N VAL A 192 -9.63 4.97 -20.65
CA VAL A 192 -11.00 5.38 -20.93
C VAL A 192 -11.03 6.45 -22.04
N TYR A 193 -12.05 6.39 -22.87
CA TYR A 193 -12.35 7.47 -23.79
C TYR A 193 -13.02 8.62 -23.06
N ASN A 194 -12.80 9.84 -23.53
CA ASN A 194 -13.41 11.06 -22.99
C ASN A 194 -13.72 12.05 -24.12
N SER A 195 -14.11 13.28 -23.76
CA SER A 195 -14.47 14.32 -24.74
C SER A 195 -13.30 14.77 -25.63
N GLU A 196 -12.05 14.61 -25.18
CA GLU A 196 -10.85 14.96 -25.93
C GLU A 196 -10.29 13.77 -26.73
N ASN A 197 -10.42 12.58 -26.18
CA ASN A 197 -9.94 11.31 -26.75
C ASN A 197 -11.13 10.41 -27.08
N ASN A 198 -11.70 10.59 -28.27
CA ASN A 198 -12.88 9.86 -28.73
C ASN A 198 -12.56 8.42 -29.14
N SER A 199 -13.60 7.58 -29.19
CA SER A 199 -13.54 6.20 -29.68
C SER A 199 -13.04 6.13 -31.14
N PRO A 200 -12.37 5.03 -31.56
CA PRO A 200 -11.82 4.88 -32.92
C PRO A 200 -12.89 4.72 -34.00
N VAL A 201 -14.16 4.56 -33.63
CA VAL A 201 -15.32 4.46 -34.51
C VAL A 201 -16.42 5.43 -34.08
N SER A 202 -17.23 5.86 -35.07
CA SER A 202 -18.36 6.75 -34.81
C SER A 202 -19.50 5.99 -34.15
N LEU A 203 -19.81 6.34 -32.91
CA LEU A 203 -20.93 5.79 -32.17
C LEU A 203 -22.13 6.76 -32.19
N PRO A 204 -23.37 6.26 -32.16
CA PRO A 204 -23.79 4.84 -32.05
C PRO A 204 -23.87 4.10 -33.38
N VAL A 205 -23.53 4.71 -34.50
CA VAL A 205 -23.78 4.13 -35.85
C VAL A 205 -23.01 2.81 -36.03
N ASN A 206 -21.79 2.71 -35.56
CA ASN A 206 -20.93 1.54 -35.70
C ASN A 206 -20.83 0.73 -34.40
N GLN A 207 -21.91 0.59 -33.68
CA GLN A 207 -21.93 -0.08 -32.37
C GLN A 207 -21.63 -1.60 -32.43
N THR A 208 -21.74 -2.21 -33.59
CA THR A 208 -21.41 -3.63 -33.84
C THR A 208 -19.93 -3.88 -34.07
N GLN A 209 -19.14 -2.81 -34.25
CA GLN A 209 -17.71 -2.92 -34.57
C GLN A 209 -16.85 -3.00 -33.32
N SER A 210 -16.04 -4.05 -33.22
CA SER A 210 -14.90 -4.17 -32.31
C SER A 210 -13.60 -3.81 -33.06
N VAL A 211 -12.85 -2.83 -32.57
CA VAL A 211 -11.74 -2.24 -33.34
C VAL A 211 -10.49 -2.11 -32.49
N ILE A 212 -9.35 -2.57 -33.03
CA ILE A 212 -8.02 -2.18 -32.58
C ILE A 212 -7.43 -1.28 -33.66
N ARG A 213 -7.15 -0.01 -33.31
CA ARG A 213 -6.60 0.98 -34.25
C ARG A 213 -5.36 1.63 -33.65
N THR A 214 -4.26 1.58 -34.40
CA THR A 214 -3.02 2.31 -34.03
C THR A 214 -3.04 3.74 -34.54
N LYS A 215 -2.27 4.64 -33.90
CA LYS A 215 -2.21 6.06 -34.30
C LYS A 215 -1.78 6.25 -35.76
N PRO A 216 -0.79 5.49 -36.31
CA PRO A 216 -0.42 5.62 -37.71
C PRO A 216 -1.27 4.86 -38.72
N PHE A 217 -2.51 4.42 -38.30
CA PHE A 217 -3.56 3.91 -39.21
C PHE A 217 -3.64 2.38 -39.45
N SER A 218 -2.86 1.54 -38.78
CA SER A 218 -3.13 0.09 -38.81
C SER A 218 -4.42 -0.22 -38.04
N LYS A 219 -5.31 -0.98 -38.63
CA LYS A 219 -6.64 -1.26 -38.07
C LYS A 219 -6.98 -2.75 -38.19
N VAL A 220 -7.48 -3.32 -37.09
CA VAL A 220 -8.15 -4.63 -37.05
C VAL A 220 -9.60 -4.36 -36.69
N THR A 221 -10.54 -4.79 -37.51
CA THR A 221 -11.97 -4.62 -37.26
C THR A 221 -12.63 -5.99 -37.30
N VAL A 222 -13.50 -6.23 -36.32
CA VAL A 222 -14.49 -7.33 -36.32
C VAL A 222 -15.85 -6.68 -36.27
N ASP A 223 -16.68 -6.96 -37.24
CA ASP A 223 -18.05 -6.42 -37.35
C ASP A 223 -19.07 -7.55 -37.23
N ASP A 224 -19.94 -7.42 -36.24
CA ASP A 224 -21.00 -8.38 -35.93
C ASP A 224 -22.35 -7.97 -36.54
N THR A 225 -22.35 -7.14 -37.57
CA THR A 225 -23.60 -6.80 -38.28
C THR A 225 -24.26 -8.06 -38.86
N SER A 226 -25.52 -8.28 -38.54
CA SER A 226 -26.23 -9.51 -38.86
C SER A 226 -26.17 -9.80 -40.36
N GLY A 227 -25.55 -10.94 -40.73
CA GLY A 227 -25.42 -11.44 -42.09
C GLY A 227 -24.05 -11.41 -42.72
N GLU A 228 -23.09 -10.69 -42.16
CA GLU A 228 -21.70 -10.62 -42.66
C GLU A 228 -20.69 -10.64 -41.52
N PHE A 229 -19.81 -11.65 -41.51
CA PHE A 229 -18.59 -11.65 -40.69
C PHE A 229 -17.49 -10.95 -41.48
N VAL A 230 -17.12 -9.74 -41.11
CA VAL A 230 -16.00 -9.05 -41.73
C VAL A 230 -14.86 -8.94 -40.71
N THR A 231 -13.73 -9.60 -41.02
CA THR A 231 -12.46 -9.33 -40.36
C THR A 231 -11.58 -8.58 -41.36
N ASP A 232 -11.32 -7.31 -41.12
CA ASP A 232 -10.49 -6.49 -41.98
C ASP A 232 -9.16 -6.18 -41.29
N LEU A 233 -8.06 -6.48 -41.97
CA LEU A 233 -6.70 -6.12 -41.63
C LEU A 233 -6.24 -5.11 -42.67
N SER A 234 -6.44 -3.82 -42.41
CA SER A 234 -6.08 -2.76 -43.33
C SER A 234 -4.96 -1.87 -42.81
N GLN A 235 -4.11 -1.48 -43.73
CA GLN A 235 -3.16 -0.38 -43.59
C GLN A 235 -3.62 0.74 -44.53
N MET A 236 -3.99 1.87 -43.96
CA MET A 236 -4.32 3.07 -44.74
C MET A 236 -3.10 3.97 -44.88
#